data_95a83e1eae0748cdb576e6b6457d095f
#
_entry.id   95a83e1eae0748cdb576e6b6457d095f
#
_cell.length_a   1.000
_cell.length_b   1.000
_cell.length_c   1.000
_cell.angle_alpha   90.00
_cell.angle_beta   90.00
_cell.angle_gamma   90.00
#
_symmetry.space_group_name_H-M   'P 1'
#
loop_
_entity.id
_entity.type
_entity.pdbx_description
1 polymer ?
#
loop_
_entity_poly.entity_id
_entity_poly.type
_entity_poly.pdbx_seq_one_letter_code
_entity_poly.pdbx_strand_id
1 'polypeptide(L)' 'HFPRVGSWVDGKAQVLIDQGKIDQNLMRQELLTREDVEAALRAGGCLHAHEVERATIETNGQITVVLRRRGE' A
#
# COMPACT_ATOMS: atom_id res chain seq x y z
N HIS A 1 -7.26 7.61 -3.37
CA HIS A 1 -7.93 6.64 -4.25
C HIS A 1 -7.16 6.45 -5.54
N PHE A 2 -6.87 5.21 -5.86
CA PHE A 2 -6.12 4.87 -7.07
C PHE A 2 -7.02 4.09 -8.02
N PRO A 3 -7.26 4.60 -9.23
CA PRO A 3 -8.02 3.85 -10.23
C PRO A 3 -7.22 2.62 -10.64
N ARG A 4 -7.81 1.46 -10.49
CA ARG A 4 -7.12 0.20 -10.71
C ARG A 4 -7.99 -0.73 -11.51
N VAL A 5 -7.72 -0.78 -12.78
CA VAL A 5 -8.50 -1.56 -13.72
C VAL A 5 -8.04 -3.01 -13.71
N GLY A 6 -8.97 -3.93 -13.48
CA GLY A 6 -8.69 -5.36 -13.60
C GLY A 6 -7.91 -5.96 -12.45
N SER A 7 -7.79 -5.26 -11.33
CA SER A 7 -6.91 -5.73 -10.25
C SER A 7 -7.60 -6.60 -9.21
N TRP A 8 -8.92 -6.76 -9.28
CA TRP A 8 -9.65 -7.46 -8.21
C TRP A 8 -10.26 -8.75 -8.67
N VAL A 9 -9.43 -9.61 -9.29
CA VAL A 9 -9.94 -10.87 -9.85
C VAL A 9 -10.56 -11.74 -8.75
N ASP A 10 -9.94 -11.82 -7.59
CA ASP A 10 -10.44 -12.62 -6.49
C ASP A 10 -11.16 -11.81 -5.41
N GLY A 11 -11.19 -10.50 -5.55
CA GLY A 11 -11.89 -9.62 -4.62
C GLY A 11 -11.32 -9.53 -3.23
N LYS A 12 -10.07 -9.89 -3.04
CA LYS A 12 -9.45 -9.89 -1.71
C LYS A 12 -8.53 -8.70 -1.51
N ALA A 13 -8.49 -8.20 -0.28
CA ALA A 13 -7.50 -7.21 0.12
C ALA A 13 -6.10 -7.84 0.08
N GLN A 14 -5.10 -7.04 -0.27
CA GLN A 14 -3.72 -7.52 -0.42
C GLN A 14 -2.79 -6.65 0.41
N VAL A 15 -1.84 -7.28 1.12
CA VAL A 15 -0.87 -6.53 1.90
C VAL A 15 0.25 -6.03 0.98
N LEU A 16 0.38 -4.71 0.88
CA LEU A 16 1.37 -4.07 0.03
C LEU A 16 2.68 -3.82 0.76
N ILE A 17 2.61 -3.37 2.01
CA ILE A 17 3.79 -3.10 2.83
C ILE A 17 3.61 -3.83 4.14
N ASP A 18 4.65 -4.54 4.57
CA ASP A 18 4.63 -5.24 5.84
C ASP A 18 5.93 -4.99 6.56
N GLN A 19 5.85 -4.42 7.77
CA GLN A 19 7.03 -4.08 8.58
C GLN A 19 8.03 -3.26 7.79
N GLY A 20 7.52 -2.29 7.03
CA GLY A 20 8.35 -1.38 6.26
C GLY A 20 8.84 -1.92 4.92
N LYS A 21 8.50 -3.14 4.57
CA LYS A 21 8.96 -3.77 3.33
C LYS A 21 7.86 -3.81 2.30
N ILE A 22 8.14 -3.26 1.13
CA ILE A 22 7.18 -3.20 0.02
C ILE A 22 7.22 -4.50 -0.76
N ASP A 23 6.05 -5.04 -1.05
CA ASP A 23 5.92 -6.22 -1.91
C ASP A 23 6.02 -5.77 -3.37
N GLN A 24 7.20 -5.92 -3.95
CA GLN A 24 7.45 -5.47 -5.32
C GLN A 24 6.65 -6.26 -6.34
N ASN A 25 6.43 -7.55 -6.08
CA ASN A 25 5.63 -8.38 -6.97
C ASN A 25 4.19 -7.88 -7.02
N LEU A 26 3.65 -7.53 -5.86
CA LEU A 26 2.29 -7.01 -5.79
C LEU A 26 2.18 -5.66 -6.50
N MET A 27 3.21 -4.80 -6.37
CA MET A 27 3.22 -3.54 -7.11
C MET A 27 3.08 -3.79 -8.61
N ARG A 28 3.87 -4.72 -9.15
CA ARG A 28 3.81 -5.03 -10.58
C ARG A 28 2.46 -5.62 -10.97
N GLN A 29 1.97 -6.54 -10.15
CA GLN A 29 0.69 -7.20 -10.41
C GLN A 29 -0.45 -6.20 -10.45
N GLU A 30 -0.42 -5.21 -9.56
CA GLU A 30 -1.47 -4.22 -9.43
C GLU A 30 -1.19 -2.94 -10.22
N LEU A 31 -0.12 -2.92 -10.99
CA LEU A 31 0.26 -1.77 -11.83
C LEU A 31 0.47 -0.50 -11.00
N LEU A 32 1.00 -0.65 -9.80
CA LEU A 32 1.31 0.49 -8.94
C LEU A 32 2.68 1.03 -9.29
N THR A 33 2.76 2.35 -9.43
CA THR A 33 4.03 3.04 -9.63
C THR A 33 4.59 3.46 -8.29
N ARG A 34 5.85 3.88 -8.31
CA ARG A 34 6.47 4.48 -7.12
C ARG A 34 5.65 5.68 -6.65
N GLU A 35 5.22 6.52 -7.59
CA GLU A 35 4.45 7.71 -7.26
C GLU A 35 3.12 7.37 -6.60
N ASP A 36 2.49 6.27 -7.03
CA ASP A 36 1.26 5.81 -6.41
C ASP A 36 1.50 5.45 -4.94
N VAL A 37 2.59 4.74 -4.67
CA VAL A 37 2.92 4.32 -3.31
C VAL A 37 3.25 5.54 -2.46
N GLU A 38 4.03 6.47 -3.00
CA GLU A 38 4.37 7.70 -2.27
C GLU A 38 3.14 8.51 -1.92
N ALA A 39 2.19 8.60 -2.85
CA ALA A 39 0.94 9.31 -2.58
C ALA A 39 0.15 8.63 -1.47
N ALA A 40 0.12 7.29 -1.47
CA ALA A 40 -0.57 6.55 -0.42
C ALA A 40 0.07 6.77 0.94
N LEU A 41 1.40 6.81 0.98
CA LEU A 41 2.13 7.07 2.23
C LEU A 41 1.78 8.46 2.78
N ARG A 42 1.77 9.47 1.92
CA ARG A 42 1.42 10.83 2.35
C ARG A 42 -0.02 10.89 2.86
N ALA A 43 -0.93 10.22 2.16
CA ALA A 43 -2.32 10.16 2.60
C ALA A 43 -2.44 9.47 3.95
N GLY A 44 -1.55 8.54 4.23
CA GLY A 44 -1.52 7.83 5.51
C GLY A 44 -0.76 8.54 6.61
N GLY A 45 -0.15 9.69 6.29
CA GLY A 45 0.52 10.51 7.29
C GLY A 45 2.01 10.27 7.44
N CYS A 46 2.66 9.68 6.45
CA CYS A 46 4.10 9.46 6.52
C CYS A 46 4.74 9.73 5.15
N LEU A 47 6.07 9.63 5.08
CA LEU A 47 6.81 9.87 3.86
C LEU A 47 7.54 8.63 3.35
N HIS A 48 7.88 7.69 4.24
CA HIS A 48 8.74 6.56 3.88
C HIS A 48 8.12 5.24 4.30
N ALA A 49 8.36 4.22 3.50
CA ALA A 49 7.81 2.88 3.77
C ALA A 49 8.28 2.34 5.12
N HIS A 50 9.49 2.69 5.57
CA HIS A 50 9.97 2.15 6.84
C HIS A 50 9.17 2.65 8.04
N GLU A 51 8.34 3.68 7.85
CA GLU A 51 7.45 4.17 8.91
C GLU A 51 6.17 3.37 9.02
N VAL A 52 5.96 2.42 8.11
CA VAL A 52 4.70 1.69 7.99
C VAL A 52 4.80 0.34 8.66
N GLU A 53 3.85 0.03 9.52
CA GLU A 53 3.71 -1.32 10.03
C GLU A 53 3.05 -2.20 8.98
N ARG A 54 1.94 -1.71 8.40
CA ARG A 54 1.24 -2.44 7.35
C ARG A 54 0.46 -1.48 6.46
N ALA A 55 0.56 -1.70 5.17
CA ALA A 55 -0.30 -1.01 4.20
C ALA A 55 -1.00 -2.06 3.37
N THR A 56 -2.29 -1.86 3.16
CA THR A 56 -3.15 -2.84 2.51
C THR A 56 -3.89 -2.20 1.36
N ILE A 57 -3.91 -2.89 0.22
CA ILE A 57 -4.75 -2.50 -0.90
C ILE A 57 -6.11 -3.11 -0.64
N GLU A 58 -7.10 -2.27 -0.39
CA GLU A 58 -8.45 -2.72 -0.08
C GLU A 58 -9.21 -3.11 -1.35
N THR A 59 -10.33 -3.80 -1.18
CA THR A 59 -11.10 -4.28 -2.33
C THR A 59 -11.66 -3.16 -3.18
N ASN A 60 -11.78 -1.95 -2.65
CA ASN A 60 -12.23 -0.79 -3.41
C ASN A 60 -11.08 -0.05 -4.08
N GLY A 61 -9.86 -0.58 -4.02
CA GLY A 61 -8.70 0.02 -4.63
C GLY A 61 -7.97 1.04 -3.79
N GLN A 62 -8.49 1.37 -2.63
CA GLN A 62 -7.82 2.30 -1.74
C GLN A 62 -6.70 1.60 -0.99
N ILE A 63 -5.66 2.35 -0.64
CA ILE A 63 -4.56 1.83 0.16
C ILE A 63 -4.68 2.42 1.55
N THR A 64 -4.84 1.55 2.54
CA THR A 64 -4.90 1.97 3.95
C THR A 64 -3.54 1.73 4.59
N VAL A 65 -3.11 2.65 5.44
CA VAL A 65 -1.78 2.62 6.03
C VAL A 65 -1.90 2.62 7.55
N VAL A 66 -1.22 1.67 8.18
CA VAL A 66 -1.08 1.62 9.63
C VAL A 66 0.38 1.93 9.93
N LEU A 67 0.63 2.98 10.66
CA LEU A 67 1.98 3.42 10.96
C LEU A 67 2.56 2.64 12.14
N ARG A 68 3.89 2.49 12.13
CA ARG A 68 4.58 1.89 13.25
C ARG A 68 4.43 2.79 14.47
N ARG A 69 4.36 2.16 15.62
CA ARG A 69 4.31 2.92 16.86
C ARG A 69 5.67 3.55 17.12
N ARG A 70 5.62 4.73 17.72
CA ARG A 70 6.82 5.40 18.15
C ARG A 70 7.57 4.51 19.13
N GLY A 71 8.86 4.35 18.92
CA GLY A 71 9.69 3.55 19.81
C GLY A 71 9.75 2.07 19.49
N GLU A 72 9.11 1.63 18.42
CA GLU A 72 9.17 0.23 17.99
C GLU A 72 10.15 0.02 16.87
#